data_0bc072689c786254d096c653d033f15f
#
_entry.id   0bc072689c786254d096c653d033f15f
#
_cell.length_a   1.000
_cell.length_b   1.000
_cell.length_c   1.000
_cell.angle_alpha   90.00
_cell.angle_beta   90.00
_cell.angle_gamma   90.00
#
_symmetry.space_group_name_H-M   'P 1'
#
loop_
_entity.id
_entity.type
_entity.pdbx_description
1 polymer ?
#
loop_
_entity_poly.entity_id
_entity_poly.type
_entity_poly.pdbx_seq_one_letter_code
_entity_poly.pdbx_strand_id
1 'polypeptide(L)'
;MPYLAYAREIRAIVAEYTHAQTLWIDTEVADYKSRNPKLSLIQVLDDAHDMSGDRVYLLDVLEQDDIIAEFIEIIMLNPNIEKVFHNASYDLKLLGNKKAKNTTCTLEMAKKIPYYLLPLPNYQLQTIATALCSFNNIDKQEQQSDWGKRPLTEEQIEYAYLDCIYLAQIHSNLLKLQAQANPDPATEDLGILTAKYSQLEQQWKLLNSEFEHLQERIKKAMQVQNISETADYKLTSYERKTIKTTFTELFNLAQTEGIDLDFPVTLTQKIQKELGQNLEQLSVDIDKTTAWRLTPKSQDTETEND
;
A
#
# COMPACT_ATOMS: atom_id res chain seq x y z
N MET A 1 -28.78 -17.01 0.37
CA MET A 1 -27.54 -16.59 1.05
C MET A 1 -27.46 -17.32 2.39
N PRO A 2 -26.46 -18.15 2.61
CA PRO A 2 -26.34 -18.92 3.85
C PRO A 2 -25.87 -18.03 5.02
N TYR A 3 -26.75 -17.82 5.98
CA TYR A 3 -26.45 -17.22 7.28
C TYR A 3 -26.45 -18.29 8.34
N LEU A 4 -25.30 -18.52 8.98
CA LEU A 4 -25.10 -19.61 9.93
C LEU A 4 -24.90 -19.03 11.34
N ALA A 5 -25.87 -19.32 12.22
CA ALA A 5 -25.85 -18.88 13.61
C ALA A 5 -25.52 -20.01 14.61
N TYR A 6 -25.64 -21.26 14.18
CA TYR A 6 -25.39 -22.40 15.07
C TYR A 6 -23.96 -22.92 14.95
N ALA A 7 -23.27 -23.04 16.08
CA ALA A 7 -21.88 -23.53 16.15
C ALA A 7 -21.62 -24.80 15.36
N ARG A 8 -22.59 -25.76 15.34
CA ARG A 8 -22.44 -27.00 14.56
C ARG A 8 -22.36 -26.76 13.05
N GLU A 9 -23.15 -25.82 12.54
CA GLU A 9 -23.17 -25.49 11.10
C GLU A 9 -21.90 -24.73 10.70
N ILE A 10 -21.47 -23.80 11.57
CA ILE A 10 -20.22 -23.07 11.34
C ILE A 10 -19.02 -24.02 11.33
N ARG A 11 -18.93 -24.97 12.26
CA ARG A 11 -17.87 -25.99 12.26
C ARG A 11 -17.87 -26.85 11.00
N ALA A 12 -19.05 -27.18 10.49
CA ALA A 12 -19.15 -27.98 9.27
C ALA A 12 -18.58 -27.23 8.06
N ILE A 13 -18.92 -25.95 7.87
CA ILE A 13 -18.40 -25.16 6.74
C ILE A 13 -16.91 -24.83 6.94
N VAL A 14 -16.45 -24.57 8.15
CA VAL A 14 -15.02 -24.36 8.46
C VAL A 14 -14.19 -25.59 8.10
N ALA A 15 -14.72 -26.80 8.34
CA ALA A 15 -14.07 -28.03 7.93
C ALA A 15 -13.95 -28.15 6.39
N GLU A 16 -14.97 -27.72 5.64
CA GLU A 16 -14.93 -27.68 4.17
C GLU A 16 -13.88 -26.70 3.66
N TYR A 17 -13.73 -25.54 4.28
CA TYR A 17 -12.74 -24.53 3.91
C TYR A 17 -11.28 -25.00 4.03
N THR A 18 -11.01 -26.09 4.76
CA THR A 18 -9.66 -26.68 4.81
C THR A 18 -9.17 -27.18 3.46
N HIS A 19 -10.07 -27.40 2.50
CA HIS A 19 -9.78 -27.81 1.13
C HIS A 19 -9.69 -26.65 0.13
N ALA A 20 -10.00 -25.41 0.56
CA ALA A 20 -9.93 -24.25 -0.29
C ALA A 20 -8.46 -23.85 -0.54
N GLN A 21 -8.17 -23.33 -1.72
CA GLN A 21 -6.87 -22.71 -2.03
C GLN A 21 -6.84 -21.24 -1.57
N THR A 22 -7.94 -20.52 -1.76
CA THR A 22 -8.08 -19.12 -1.42
C THR A 22 -9.44 -18.88 -0.78
N LEU A 23 -9.47 -18.08 0.27
CA LEU A 23 -10.68 -17.59 0.92
C LEU A 23 -10.66 -16.06 0.92
N TRP A 24 -11.74 -15.45 0.49
CA TRP A 24 -11.98 -14.01 0.60
C TRP A 24 -12.80 -13.78 1.85
N ILE A 25 -12.23 -13.00 2.76
CA ILE A 25 -12.76 -12.86 4.12
C ILE A 25 -12.93 -11.39 4.44
N ASP A 26 -14.08 -11.07 5.03
CA ASP A 26 -14.35 -9.77 5.64
C ASP A 26 -14.93 -9.96 7.04
N THR A 27 -14.97 -8.91 7.87
CA THR A 27 -15.46 -9.01 9.25
C THR A 27 -16.31 -7.81 9.63
N GLU A 28 -17.39 -8.09 10.40
CA GLU A 28 -18.17 -7.05 11.05
C GLU A 28 -18.01 -7.10 12.57
N VAL A 29 -18.06 -5.93 13.19
CA VAL A 29 -17.73 -5.76 14.61
C VAL A 29 -18.87 -5.08 15.37
N ALA A 30 -19.29 -5.66 16.47
CA ALA A 30 -20.13 -4.99 17.45
C ALA A 30 -19.28 -4.00 18.28
N ASP A 31 -19.92 -2.91 18.71
CA ASP A 31 -19.30 -1.92 19.60
C ASP A 31 -17.98 -1.32 19.07
N TYR A 32 -17.91 -1.05 17.75
CA TYR A 32 -16.67 -0.61 17.09
C TYR A 32 -16.06 0.67 17.68
N LYS A 33 -16.85 1.50 18.40
CA LYS A 33 -16.38 2.69 19.13
C LYS A 33 -15.83 2.38 20.52
N SER A 34 -15.98 1.15 21.00
CA SER A 34 -15.49 0.75 22.31
C SER A 34 -13.96 0.48 22.27
N ARG A 35 -13.37 0.38 23.48
CA ARG A 35 -11.96 -0.03 23.59
C ARG A 35 -11.73 -1.50 23.23
N ASN A 36 -12.76 -2.31 23.33
CA ASN A 36 -12.73 -3.76 23.08
C ASN A 36 -13.91 -4.13 22.15
N PRO A 37 -13.81 -3.85 20.85
CA PRO A 37 -14.84 -4.26 19.89
C PRO A 37 -14.91 -5.79 19.82
N LYS A 38 -16.13 -6.32 19.69
CA LYS A 38 -16.38 -7.76 19.61
C LYS A 38 -16.58 -8.16 18.15
N LEU A 39 -15.95 -9.23 17.72
CA LEU A 39 -16.22 -9.80 16.41
C LEU A 39 -17.67 -10.29 16.36
N SER A 40 -18.41 -9.85 15.36
CA SER A 40 -19.83 -10.15 15.22
C SER A 40 -20.08 -11.14 14.08
N LEU A 41 -19.53 -10.86 12.90
CA LEU A 41 -19.62 -11.75 11.75
C LEU A 41 -18.24 -12.01 11.16
N ILE A 42 -18.09 -13.20 10.56
CA ILE A 42 -17.03 -13.51 9.62
C ILE A 42 -17.73 -13.86 8.30
N GLN A 43 -17.49 -13.08 7.27
CA GLN A 43 -17.97 -13.36 5.91
C GLN A 43 -16.87 -14.12 5.17
N VAL A 44 -17.23 -15.19 4.48
CA VAL A 44 -16.27 -16.02 3.75
C VAL A 44 -16.83 -16.41 2.40
N LEU A 45 -16.08 -16.16 1.35
CA LEU A 45 -16.29 -16.65 0.00
C LEU A 45 -15.12 -17.59 -0.38
N ASP A 46 -15.41 -18.74 -0.98
CA ASP A 46 -14.42 -19.75 -1.38
C ASP A 46 -14.33 -19.96 -2.91
N ASP A 47 -15.12 -19.22 -3.69
CA ASP A 47 -15.12 -19.28 -5.15
C ASP A 47 -15.22 -17.87 -5.78
N ALA A 48 -14.11 -17.41 -6.36
CA ALA A 48 -14.05 -16.10 -7.02
C ALA A 48 -15.00 -15.95 -8.22
N HIS A 49 -15.53 -17.04 -8.76
CA HIS A 49 -16.46 -16.98 -9.90
C HIS A 49 -17.93 -16.85 -9.47
N ASP A 50 -18.19 -17.02 -8.19
CA ASP A 50 -19.54 -16.81 -7.67
C ASP A 50 -19.87 -15.32 -7.60
N MET A 51 -20.67 -14.88 -8.58
CA MET A 51 -21.22 -13.51 -8.63
C MET A 51 -22.63 -13.44 -8.05
N SER A 52 -23.24 -14.59 -7.74
CA SER A 52 -24.59 -14.67 -7.16
C SER A 52 -24.58 -14.51 -5.65
N GLY A 53 -23.46 -14.83 -4.99
CA GLY A 53 -23.29 -14.89 -3.55
C GLY A 53 -23.83 -16.16 -2.91
N ASP A 54 -24.16 -17.19 -3.70
CA ASP A 54 -24.66 -18.46 -3.18
C ASP A 54 -23.60 -19.20 -2.33
N ARG A 55 -22.31 -18.88 -2.58
CA ARG A 55 -21.16 -19.43 -1.85
C ARG A 55 -20.57 -18.47 -0.81
N VAL A 56 -21.18 -17.32 -0.59
CA VAL A 56 -20.80 -16.45 0.52
C VAL A 56 -21.52 -16.93 1.78
N TYR A 57 -20.77 -17.37 2.78
CA TYR A 57 -21.30 -17.75 4.07
C TYR A 57 -21.08 -16.65 5.09
N LEU A 58 -22.14 -16.22 5.76
CA LEU A 58 -22.09 -15.31 6.89
C LEU A 58 -22.11 -16.10 8.18
N LEU A 59 -20.98 -16.13 8.87
CA LEU A 59 -20.80 -16.86 10.12
C LEU A 59 -21.08 -15.92 11.28
N ASP A 60 -22.20 -16.09 11.96
CA ASP A 60 -22.54 -15.33 13.16
C ASP A 60 -21.73 -15.87 14.34
N VAL A 61 -20.71 -15.14 14.71
CA VAL A 61 -19.79 -15.50 15.79
C VAL A 61 -19.93 -14.63 17.03
N LEU A 62 -20.96 -13.76 17.06
CA LEU A 62 -21.20 -12.89 18.20
C LEU A 62 -21.39 -13.75 19.48
N GLU A 63 -20.54 -13.50 20.49
CA GLU A 63 -20.50 -14.24 21.74
C GLU A 63 -20.18 -15.75 21.61
N GLN A 64 -19.51 -16.16 20.51
CA GLN A 64 -19.05 -17.52 20.25
C GLN A 64 -17.50 -17.58 20.19
N ASP A 65 -16.84 -17.22 21.28
CA ASP A 65 -15.37 -17.12 21.35
C ASP A 65 -14.64 -18.44 21.01
N ASP A 66 -15.26 -19.59 21.33
CA ASP A 66 -14.75 -20.91 21.00
C ASP A 66 -14.74 -21.14 19.47
N ILE A 67 -15.76 -20.69 18.77
CA ILE A 67 -15.84 -20.77 17.29
C ILE A 67 -14.82 -19.85 16.65
N ILE A 68 -14.64 -18.64 17.19
CA ILE A 68 -13.60 -17.72 16.70
C ILE A 68 -12.21 -18.36 16.88
N ALA A 69 -11.94 -18.95 18.04
CA ALA A 69 -10.68 -19.63 18.31
C ALA A 69 -10.43 -20.81 17.34
N GLU A 70 -11.45 -21.63 17.09
CA GLU A 70 -11.38 -22.73 16.14
C GLU A 70 -11.15 -22.23 14.70
N PHE A 71 -11.86 -21.18 14.26
CA PHE A 71 -11.64 -20.57 12.95
C PHE A 71 -10.20 -20.05 12.79
N ILE A 72 -9.67 -19.41 13.82
CA ILE A 72 -8.27 -18.94 13.83
C ILE A 72 -7.33 -20.14 13.69
N GLU A 73 -7.49 -21.18 14.49
CA GLU A 73 -6.60 -22.34 14.49
C GLU A 73 -6.63 -23.10 13.18
N ILE A 74 -7.83 -23.37 12.64
CA ILE A 74 -8.02 -24.21 11.46
C ILE A 74 -7.72 -23.44 10.16
N ILE A 75 -8.18 -22.21 10.06
CA ILE A 75 -8.11 -21.40 8.82
C ILE A 75 -6.96 -20.39 8.87
N MET A 76 -6.94 -19.50 9.87
CA MET A 76 -6.00 -18.39 9.85
C MET A 76 -4.55 -18.80 10.03
N LEU A 77 -4.28 -19.83 10.81
CA LEU A 77 -2.92 -20.37 11.00
C LEU A 77 -2.50 -21.36 9.91
N ASN A 78 -3.39 -21.75 9.01
CA ASN A 78 -3.07 -22.68 7.93
C ASN A 78 -2.27 -21.96 6.81
N PRO A 79 -1.00 -22.33 6.56
CA PRO A 79 -0.18 -21.71 5.53
C PRO A 79 -0.58 -22.10 4.09
N ASN A 80 -1.34 -23.20 3.92
CA ASN A 80 -1.72 -23.72 2.61
C ASN A 80 -2.96 -23.04 2.02
N ILE A 81 -3.71 -22.31 2.83
CA ILE A 81 -4.87 -21.51 2.40
C ILE A 81 -4.45 -20.06 2.31
N GLU A 82 -4.67 -19.41 1.18
CA GLU A 82 -4.55 -17.96 1.08
C GLU A 82 -5.80 -17.28 1.67
N LYS A 83 -5.61 -16.31 2.55
CA LYS A 83 -6.70 -15.48 3.10
C LYS A 83 -6.57 -14.07 2.57
N VAL A 84 -7.55 -13.65 1.79
CA VAL A 84 -7.59 -12.35 1.13
C VAL A 84 -8.52 -11.41 1.88
N PHE A 85 -8.02 -10.21 2.19
CA PHE A 85 -8.75 -9.15 2.88
C PHE A 85 -8.61 -7.82 2.13
N HIS A 86 -9.49 -6.87 2.44
CA HIS A 86 -9.25 -5.47 2.10
C HIS A 86 -8.92 -4.68 3.37
N ASN A 87 -7.74 -4.03 3.42
CA ASN A 87 -7.23 -3.38 4.64
C ASN A 87 -7.03 -4.36 5.81
N ALA A 88 -6.46 -5.50 5.51
CA ALA A 88 -6.26 -6.66 6.38
C ALA A 88 -5.80 -6.36 7.82
N SER A 89 -5.16 -5.22 8.06
CA SER A 89 -4.64 -4.85 9.38
C SER A 89 -5.73 -4.72 10.45
N TYR A 90 -6.97 -4.44 10.06
CA TYR A 90 -8.11 -4.36 10.97
C TYR A 90 -8.61 -5.75 11.34
N ASP A 91 -8.96 -6.57 10.34
CA ASP A 91 -9.50 -7.92 10.52
C ASP A 91 -8.53 -8.85 11.24
N LEU A 92 -7.26 -8.76 10.87
CA LEU A 92 -6.22 -9.57 11.49
C LEU A 92 -6.09 -9.35 13.00
N LYS A 93 -6.39 -8.16 13.53
CA LYS A 93 -6.38 -7.94 14.99
C LYS A 93 -7.38 -8.86 15.71
N LEU A 94 -8.48 -9.20 15.05
CA LEU A 94 -9.54 -10.05 15.57
C LEU A 94 -9.32 -11.52 15.21
N LEU A 95 -8.60 -11.78 14.10
CA LEU A 95 -8.41 -13.10 13.50
C LEU A 95 -6.95 -13.58 13.59
N GLY A 96 -6.35 -13.56 14.77
CA GLY A 96 -5.05 -14.18 15.03
C GLY A 96 -3.84 -13.25 14.89
N ASN A 97 -4.00 -12.03 14.42
CA ASN A 97 -2.96 -10.98 14.32
C ASN A 97 -1.69 -11.49 13.58
N LYS A 98 -0.52 -11.26 14.16
CA LYS A 98 0.79 -11.66 13.60
C LYS A 98 0.97 -13.20 13.43
N LYS A 99 0.10 -14.00 14.02
CA LYS A 99 0.14 -15.46 13.90
C LYS A 99 -0.51 -15.95 12.60
N ALA A 100 -1.43 -15.18 12.01
CA ALA A 100 -2.06 -15.50 10.73
C ALA A 100 -1.00 -15.74 9.65
N LYS A 101 -1.22 -16.77 8.82
CA LYS A 101 -0.29 -17.20 7.76
C LYS A 101 -0.94 -17.00 6.39
N ASN A 102 -0.11 -16.78 5.37
CA ASN A 102 -0.52 -16.67 3.96
C ASN A 102 -1.71 -15.72 3.79
N THR A 103 -1.52 -14.45 4.21
CA THR A 103 -2.53 -13.40 4.13
C THR A 103 -2.19 -12.40 3.02
N THR A 104 -3.17 -12.08 2.18
CA THR A 104 -3.08 -11.11 1.10
C THR A 104 -3.98 -9.91 1.41
N CYS A 105 -3.48 -8.70 1.19
CA CYS A 105 -4.23 -7.47 1.37
C CYS A 105 -4.41 -6.75 0.03
N THR A 106 -5.63 -6.66 -0.47
CA THR A 106 -5.93 -6.00 -1.75
C THR A 106 -5.65 -4.51 -1.73
N LEU A 107 -5.77 -3.83 -0.58
CA LEU A 107 -5.34 -2.45 -0.41
C LEU A 107 -3.83 -2.28 -0.67
N GLU A 108 -3.01 -3.17 -0.10
CA GLU A 108 -1.55 -3.12 -0.30
C GLU A 108 -1.15 -3.59 -1.70
N MET A 109 -1.91 -4.49 -2.32
CA MET A 109 -1.75 -4.83 -3.73
C MET A 109 -2.02 -3.61 -4.62
N ALA A 110 -3.15 -2.93 -4.43
CA ALA A 110 -3.53 -1.76 -5.22
C ALA A 110 -2.51 -0.62 -5.12
N LYS A 111 -1.96 -0.37 -3.93
CA LYS A 111 -0.90 0.64 -3.72
C LYS A 111 0.40 0.34 -4.47
N LYS A 112 0.67 -0.93 -4.77
CA LYS A 112 1.87 -1.35 -5.50
C LYS A 112 1.69 -1.28 -7.03
N ILE A 113 0.46 -1.17 -7.52
CA ILE A 113 0.20 -0.97 -8.94
C ILE A 113 0.64 0.44 -9.33
N PRO A 114 1.43 0.61 -10.39
CA PRO A 114 1.79 1.93 -10.90
C PRO A 114 0.57 2.79 -11.19
N TYR A 115 0.62 4.06 -10.79
CA TYR A 115 -0.52 4.99 -10.91
C TYR A 115 -1.11 5.08 -12.32
N TYR A 116 -0.29 4.98 -13.37
CA TYR A 116 -0.78 5.04 -14.75
C TYR A 116 -1.64 3.82 -15.17
N LEU A 117 -1.55 2.70 -14.44
CA LEU A 117 -2.41 1.52 -14.63
C LEU A 117 -3.65 1.55 -13.73
N LEU A 118 -3.55 2.23 -12.59
CA LEU A 118 -4.64 2.33 -11.62
C LEU A 118 -4.73 3.77 -11.06
N PRO A 119 -5.17 4.75 -11.90
CA PRO A 119 -5.20 6.16 -11.51
C PRO A 119 -6.42 6.50 -10.64
N LEU A 120 -6.43 6.02 -9.41
CA LEU A 120 -7.52 6.23 -8.46
C LEU A 120 -7.22 7.33 -7.45
N PRO A 121 -8.25 8.09 -7.01
CA PRO A 121 -8.11 9.13 -5.98
C PRO A 121 -7.82 8.55 -4.59
N ASN A 122 -8.26 7.32 -4.33
CA ASN A 122 -8.01 6.53 -3.14
C ASN A 122 -8.17 5.03 -3.43
N TYR A 123 -7.77 4.19 -2.49
CA TYR A 123 -7.84 2.73 -2.62
C TYR A 123 -8.84 2.09 -1.65
N GLN A 124 -9.98 2.76 -1.40
CA GLN A 124 -11.09 2.15 -0.67
C GLN A 124 -11.73 1.04 -1.50
N LEU A 125 -12.27 0.01 -0.86
CA LEU A 125 -12.90 -1.14 -1.52
C LEU A 125 -13.87 -0.70 -2.62
N GLN A 126 -14.81 0.19 -2.28
CA GLN A 126 -15.78 0.74 -3.22
C GLN A 126 -15.13 1.42 -4.43
N THR A 127 -14.10 2.26 -4.21
CA THR A 127 -13.44 2.99 -5.30
C THR A 127 -12.80 2.02 -6.29
N ILE A 128 -12.13 0.98 -5.77
CA ILE A 128 -11.50 -0.04 -6.61
C ILE A 128 -12.56 -0.91 -7.29
N ALA A 129 -13.62 -1.32 -6.59
CA ALA A 129 -14.71 -2.13 -7.14
C ALA A 129 -15.43 -1.41 -8.30
N THR A 130 -15.71 -0.12 -8.14
CA THR A 130 -16.31 0.69 -9.20
C THR A 130 -15.39 0.80 -10.41
N ALA A 131 -14.11 1.05 -10.21
CA ALA A 131 -13.15 1.27 -11.28
C ALA A 131 -12.77 -0.02 -12.05
N LEU A 132 -12.57 -1.13 -11.33
CA LEU A 132 -12.06 -2.37 -11.91
C LEU A 132 -13.13 -3.41 -12.22
N CYS A 133 -14.26 -3.37 -11.52
CA CYS A 133 -15.27 -4.43 -11.59
C CYS A 133 -16.61 -3.94 -12.12
N SER A 134 -16.73 -2.65 -12.48
CA SER A 134 -17.96 -2.03 -12.99
C SER A 134 -19.14 -2.11 -12.02
N PHE A 135 -18.91 -2.30 -10.74
CA PHE A 135 -19.93 -2.19 -9.73
C PHE A 135 -20.31 -0.73 -9.52
N ASN A 136 -21.58 -0.41 -9.68
CA ASN A 136 -22.11 0.94 -9.50
C ASN A 136 -23.02 0.98 -8.26
N ASN A 137 -23.11 2.16 -7.63
CA ASN A 137 -23.98 2.40 -6.49
C ASN A 137 -23.74 1.48 -5.28
N ILE A 138 -22.47 1.23 -4.96
CA ILE A 138 -22.09 0.48 -3.75
C ILE A 138 -22.54 1.29 -2.54
N ASP A 139 -23.52 0.76 -1.79
CA ASP A 139 -24.01 1.38 -0.57
C ASP A 139 -23.06 1.14 0.61
N LYS A 140 -22.91 2.15 1.45
CA LYS A 140 -22.08 2.09 2.67
C LYS A 140 -22.90 2.36 3.94
N GLN A 141 -24.20 2.47 3.84
CA GLN A 141 -25.03 2.85 4.99
C GLN A 141 -24.86 1.87 6.13
N GLU A 142 -24.74 0.58 5.82
CA GLU A 142 -24.60 -0.47 6.81
C GLU A 142 -23.19 -0.63 7.40
N GLN A 143 -22.16 -0.02 6.80
CA GLN A 143 -20.78 -0.08 7.33
C GLN A 143 -20.65 0.41 8.79
N GLN A 144 -21.52 1.34 9.19
CA GLN A 144 -21.54 1.90 10.54
C GLN A 144 -22.77 1.49 11.36
N SER A 145 -23.52 0.50 10.87
CA SER A 145 -24.70 0.01 11.54
C SER A 145 -24.38 -0.75 12.83
N ASP A 146 -25.40 -1.07 13.61
CA ASP A 146 -25.23 -1.79 14.87
C ASP A 146 -25.16 -3.31 14.63
N TRP A 147 -23.95 -3.81 14.40
CA TRP A 147 -23.65 -5.23 14.21
C TRP A 147 -23.77 -6.07 15.50
N GLY A 148 -24.04 -5.45 16.64
CA GLY A 148 -24.33 -6.13 17.90
C GLY A 148 -25.77 -6.61 18.07
N LYS A 149 -26.70 -6.11 17.24
CA LYS A 149 -28.11 -6.49 17.32
C LYS A 149 -28.41 -7.80 16.59
N ARG A 150 -29.44 -8.51 17.11
CA ARG A 150 -30.02 -9.69 16.48
C ARG A 150 -31.55 -9.63 16.54
N PRO A 151 -32.27 -10.08 15.47
CA PRO A 151 -31.72 -10.52 14.20
C PRO A 151 -31.09 -9.38 13.42
N LEU A 152 -30.18 -9.68 12.49
CA LEU A 152 -29.68 -8.73 11.50
C LEU A 152 -30.80 -8.35 10.54
N THR A 153 -30.73 -7.13 9.97
CA THR A 153 -31.66 -6.71 8.93
C THR A 153 -31.29 -7.33 7.57
N GLU A 154 -32.23 -7.31 6.63
CA GLU A 154 -31.97 -7.80 5.27
C GLU A 154 -30.86 -6.98 4.60
N GLU A 155 -30.83 -5.66 4.84
CA GLU A 155 -29.81 -4.74 4.31
C GLU A 155 -28.42 -5.05 4.88
N GLN A 156 -28.31 -5.36 6.18
CA GLN A 156 -27.06 -5.79 6.79
C GLN A 156 -26.55 -7.10 6.18
N ILE A 157 -27.42 -8.07 6.00
CA ILE A 157 -27.09 -9.36 5.37
C ILE A 157 -26.62 -9.14 3.94
N GLU A 158 -27.34 -8.32 3.15
CA GLU A 158 -26.97 -8.01 1.77
C GLU A 158 -25.62 -7.28 1.71
N TYR A 159 -25.41 -6.29 2.56
CA TYR A 159 -24.16 -5.56 2.65
C TYR A 159 -22.98 -6.51 2.92
N ALA A 160 -23.07 -7.31 3.99
CA ALA A 160 -22.00 -8.21 4.42
C ALA A 160 -21.62 -9.25 3.36
N TYR A 161 -22.58 -9.72 2.59
CA TYR A 161 -22.29 -10.71 1.55
C TYR A 161 -21.68 -10.08 0.31
N LEU A 162 -22.10 -8.85 -0.07
CA LEU A 162 -21.57 -8.14 -1.23
C LEU A 162 -20.10 -7.78 -1.07
N ASP A 163 -19.65 -7.46 0.14
CA ASP A 163 -18.26 -7.09 0.37
C ASP A 163 -17.28 -8.22 0.01
N CYS A 164 -17.65 -9.49 0.26
CA CYS A 164 -16.84 -10.63 -0.16
C CYS A 164 -16.79 -10.80 -1.69
N ILE A 165 -17.91 -10.56 -2.39
CA ILE A 165 -17.94 -10.59 -3.86
C ILE A 165 -17.06 -9.49 -4.43
N TYR A 166 -17.19 -8.26 -3.92
CA TYR A 166 -16.34 -7.15 -4.35
C TYR A 166 -14.87 -7.46 -4.11
N LEU A 167 -14.54 -7.99 -2.95
CA LEU A 167 -13.18 -8.37 -2.58
C LEU A 167 -12.58 -9.39 -3.54
N ALA A 168 -13.33 -10.44 -3.90
CA ALA A 168 -12.87 -11.48 -4.82
C ALA A 168 -12.64 -10.94 -6.23
N GLN A 169 -13.54 -10.12 -6.75
CA GLN A 169 -13.43 -9.52 -8.07
C GLN A 169 -12.27 -8.50 -8.13
N ILE A 170 -12.10 -7.69 -7.08
CA ILE A 170 -10.97 -6.77 -6.93
C ILE A 170 -9.66 -7.56 -6.95
N HIS A 171 -9.55 -8.60 -6.14
CA HIS A 171 -8.35 -9.43 -6.06
C HIS A 171 -7.97 -10.01 -7.42
N SER A 172 -8.92 -10.61 -8.13
CA SER A 172 -8.71 -11.16 -9.47
C SER A 172 -8.22 -10.10 -10.49
N ASN A 173 -8.79 -8.90 -10.47
CA ASN A 173 -8.38 -7.82 -11.37
C ASN A 173 -7.03 -7.21 -10.97
N LEU A 174 -6.75 -7.09 -9.68
CA LEU A 174 -5.43 -6.63 -9.21
C LEU A 174 -4.31 -7.60 -9.57
N LEU A 175 -4.55 -8.92 -9.55
CA LEU A 175 -3.58 -9.91 -10.03
C LEU A 175 -3.26 -9.72 -11.51
N LYS A 176 -4.26 -9.43 -12.37
CA LYS A 176 -4.05 -9.13 -13.79
C LYS A 176 -3.23 -7.85 -13.97
N LEU A 177 -3.55 -6.79 -13.24
CA LEU A 177 -2.78 -5.53 -13.27
C LEU A 177 -1.36 -5.71 -12.75
N GLN A 178 -1.16 -6.52 -11.73
CA GLN A 178 0.17 -6.84 -11.20
C GLN A 178 1.04 -7.59 -12.22
N ALA A 179 0.45 -8.56 -12.94
CA ALA A 179 1.12 -9.25 -14.03
C ALA A 179 1.47 -8.29 -15.18
N GLN A 180 0.57 -7.38 -15.52
CA GLN A 180 0.81 -6.34 -16.54
C GLN A 180 1.91 -5.34 -16.10
N ALA A 181 1.95 -5.00 -14.81
CA ALA A 181 2.94 -4.07 -14.24
C ALA A 181 4.34 -4.68 -14.14
N ASN A 182 4.43 -6.00 -14.04
CA ASN A 182 5.68 -6.72 -13.81
C ASN A 182 5.84 -7.87 -14.81
N PRO A 183 5.98 -7.59 -16.11
CA PRO A 183 6.29 -8.62 -17.10
C PRO A 183 7.66 -9.24 -16.78
N ASP A 184 7.89 -10.44 -17.32
CA ASP A 184 9.19 -11.11 -17.16
C ASP A 184 10.28 -10.31 -17.89
N PRO A 185 11.29 -9.78 -17.19
CA PRO A 185 12.36 -8.99 -17.82
C PRO A 185 13.13 -9.75 -18.89
N ALA A 186 13.15 -11.07 -18.84
CA ALA A 186 13.84 -11.91 -19.85
C ALA A 186 13.12 -11.92 -21.21
N THR A 187 11.82 -11.61 -21.23
CA THR A 187 10.98 -11.61 -22.44
C THR A 187 10.69 -10.22 -22.99
N GLU A 188 11.14 -9.16 -22.30
CA GLU A 188 10.90 -7.77 -22.70
C GLU A 188 11.67 -7.39 -23.97
N ASP A 189 11.00 -6.76 -24.93
CA ASP A 189 11.63 -6.17 -26.09
C ASP A 189 12.24 -4.80 -25.76
N LEU A 190 13.56 -4.76 -25.65
CA LEU A 190 14.30 -3.55 -25.32
C LEU A 190 14.15 -2.44 -26.36
N GLY A 191 13.92 -2.79 -27.65
CA GLY A 191 13.68 -1.81 -28.70
C GLY A 191 12.36 -1.07 -28.49
N ILE A 192 11.30 -1.82 -28.21
CA ILE A 192 9.98 -1.26 -27.91
C ILE A 192 10.02 -0.46 -26.63
N LEU A 193 10.65 -0.98 -25.57
CA LEU A 193 10.73 -0.29 -24.26
C LEU A 193 11.48 1.03 -24.37
N THR A 194 12.64 1.05 -25.03
CA THR A 194 13.45 2.27 -25.17
C THR A 194 12.79 3.32 -26.05
N ALA A 195 12.09 2.91 -27.12
CA ALA A 195 11.32 3.83 -27.95
C ALA A 195 10.18 4.48 -27.15
N LYS A 196 9.42 3.68 -26.39
CA LYS A 196 8.35 4.17 -25.52
C LYS A 196 8.90 5.08 -24.42
N TYR A 197 10.03 4.73 -23.81
CA TYR A 197 10.68 5.56 -22.79
C TYR A 197 11.05 6.93 -23.34
N SER A 198 11.69 7.00 -24.53
CA SER A 198 12.10 8.24 -25.19
C SER A 198 10.91 9.15 -25.52
N GLN A 199 9.81 8.56 -26.01
CA GLN A 199 8.58 9.30 -26.27
C GLN A 199 7.98 9.89 -24.99
N LEU A 200 7.89 9.10 -23.93
CA LEU A 200 7.36 9.54 -22.64
C LEU A 200 8.27 10.60 -21.99
N GLU A 201 9.59 10.47 -22.12
CA GLU A 201 10.54 11.46 -21.61
C GLU A 201 10.34 12.83 -22.24
N GLN A 202 10.10 12.89 -23.55
CA GLN A 202 9.80 14.17 -24.23
C GLN A 202 8.49 14.77 -23.74
N GLN A 203 7.43 13.99 -23.63
CA GLN A 203 6.15 14.45 -23.11
C GLN A 203 6.27 14.93 -21.66
N TRP A 204 6.98 14.19 -20.83
CA TRP A 204 7.22 14.55 -19.44
C TRP A 204 7.99 15.85 -19.30
N LYS A 205 9.05 16.07 -20.11
CA LYS A 205 9.82 17.35 -20.07
C LYS A 205 8.95 18.56 -20.34
N LEU A 206 8.03 18.46 -21.31
CA LEU A 206 7.11 19.55 -21.63
C LEU A 206 6.13 19.80 -20.46
N LEU A 207 5.44 18.77 -20.01
CA LEU A 207 4.47 18.86 -18.92
C LEU A 207 5.12 19.31 -17.60
N ASN A 208 6.30 18.79 -17.29
CA ASN A 208 7.02 19.17 -16.07
C ASN A 208 7.43 20.65 -16.09
N SER A 209 7.91 21.14 -17.24
CA SER A 209 8.27 22.56 -17.40
C SER A 209 7.05 23.48 -17.20
N GLU A 210 5.90 23.12 -17.77
CA GLU A 210 4.66 23.87 -17.59
C GLU A 210 4.19 23.82 -16.12
N PHE A 211 4.20 22.64 -15.52
CA PHE A 211 3.81 22.44 -14.12
C PHE A 211 4.66 23.27 -13.16
N GLU A 212 5.99 23.23 -13.28
CA GLU A 212 6.91 24.02 -12.44
C GLU A 212 6.67 25.52 -12.62
N HIS A 213 6.49 25.97 -13.86
CA HIS A 213 6.21 27.38 -14.14
C HIS A 213 4.88 27.83 -13.52
N LEU A 214 3.81 27.04 -13.64
CA LEU A 214 2.52 27.34 -13.00
C LEU A 214 2.63 27.36 -11.48
N GLN A 215 3.36 26.42 -10.88
CA GLN A 215 3.58 26.38 -9.43
C GLN A 215 4.27 27.67 -8.94
N GLU A 216 5.29 28.14 -9.64
CA GLU A 216 5.97 29.39 -9.29
C GLU A 216 5.06 30.62 -9.47
N ARG A 217 4.21 30.64 -10.50
CA ARG A 217 3.23 31.71 -10.70
C ARG A 217 2.21 31.74 -9.58
N ILE A 218 1.68 30.58 -9.17
CA ILE A 218 0.71 30.48 -8.05
C ILE A 218 1.36 31.01 -6.77
N LYS A 219 2.56 30.53 -6.40
CA LYS A 219 3.29 31.00 -5.21
C LYS A 219 3.45 32.52 -5.19
N LYS A 220 3.93 33.08 -6.31
CA LYS A 220 4.11 34.54 -6.43
C LYS A 220 2.79 35.31 -6.33
N ALA A 221 1.74 34.83 -6.99
CA ALA A 221 0.43 35.46 -6.95
C ALA A 221 -0.15 35.47 -5.53
N MET A 222 -0.10 34.33 -4.84
CA MET A 222 -0.56 34.18 -3.46
C MET A 222 0.21 35.12 -2.51
N GLN A 223 1.53 35.19 -2.67
CA GLN A 223 2.36 36.12 -1.86
C GLN A 223 1.99 37.58 -2.08
N VAL A 224 1.89 38.03 -3.34
CA VAL A 224 1.57 39.41 -3.67
C VAL A 224 0.15 39.81 -3.26
N GLN A 225 -0.78 38.90 -3.37
CA GLN A 225 -2.19 39.10 -2.99
C GLN A 225 -2.46 38.86 -1.50
N ASN A 226 -1.45 38.48 -0.72
CA ASN A 226 -1.57 38.08 0.70
C ASN A 226 -2.63 37.00 0.95
N ILE A 227 -2.76 36.04 0.03
CA ILE A 227 -3.66 34.90 0.13
C ILE A 227 -2.83 33.68 0.57
N SER A 228 -3.12 33.12 1.75
CA SER A 228 -2.44 31.94 2.26
C SER A 228 -3.11 30.62 1.88
N GLU A 229 -4.37 30.66 1.42
CA GLU A 229 -5.15 29.46 1.11
C GLU A 229 -6.14 29.73 -0.01
N THR A 230 -6.28 28.77 -0.94
CA THR A 230 -7.31 28.72 -1.99
C THR A 230 -8.18 27.50 -1.73
N ALA A 231 -9.14 27.18 -2.61
CA ALA A 231 -9.95 25.97 -2.48
C ALA A 231 -9.10 24.68 -2.47
N ASP A 232 -7.99 24.68 -3.24
CA ASP A 232 -7.22 23.45 -3.50
C ASP A 232 -5.81 23.47 -2.91
N TYR A 233 -5.25 24.67 -2.61
CA TYR A 233 -3.85 24.83 -2.22
C TYR A 233 -3.67 25.74 -1.03
N LYS A 234 -2.68 25.41 -0.19
CA LYS A 234 -2.23 26.22 0.92
C LYS A 234 -0.77 26.60 0.76
N LEU A 235 -0.45 27.90 0.90
CA LEU A 235 0.90 28.41 0.90
C LEU A 235 1.42 28.51 2.34
N THR A 236 2.48 27.77 2.64
CA THR A 236 3.16 27.83 3.95
C THR A 236 4.59 28.30 3.78
N SER A 237 5.08 29.08 4.72
CA SER A 237 6.48 29.47 4.81
C SER A 237 7.13 28.76 6.00
N TYR A 238 8.41 28.43 5.86
CA TYR A 238 9.22 27.92 6.96
C TYR A 238 10.63 28.49 6.86
N GLU A 239 11.22 28.79 7.99
CA GLU A 239 12.61 29.22 8.04
C GLU A 239 13.55 28.00 8.08
N ARG A 240 14.52 27.99 7.18
CA ARG A 240 15.57 26.98 7.18
C ARG A 240 16.85 27.61 7.70
N LYS A 241 17.21 27.27 8.95
CA LYS A 241 18.49 27.70 9.55
C LYS A 241 19.56 26.63 9.26
N THR A 242 20.63 27.03 8.59
CA THR A 242 21.81 26.19 8.39
C THR A 242 22.96 26.80 9.17
N ILE A 243 23.52 26.03 10.11
CA ILE A 243 24.72 26.43 10.86
C ILE A 243 25.91 25.74 10.19
N LYS A 244 26.93 26.50 9.86
CA LYS A 244 28.17 26.00 9.26
C LYS A 244 29.35 26.39 10.14
N THR A 245 30.26 25.45 10.33
CA THR A 245 31.55 25.67 10.97
C THR A 245 32.60 24.81 10.27
N THR A 246 33.89 25.01 10.58
CA THR A 246 34.94 24.14 10.08
C THR A 246 35.15 22.94 11.04
N PHE A 247 35.72 21.87 10.53
CA PHE A 247 36.03 20.70 11.37
C PHE A 247 37.01 21.09 12.49
N THR A 248 37.98 21.93 12.18
CA THR A 248 39.00 22.42 13.16
C THR A 248 38.34 23.19 14.31
N GLU A 249 37.41 24.11 14.00
CA GLU A 249 36.70 24.86 15.04
C GLU A 249 35.84 23.95 15.91
N LEU A 250 35.11 23.04 15.28
CA LEU A 250 34.28 22.08 16.00
C LEU A 250 35.12 21.19 16.92
N PHE A 251 36.23 20.64 16.40
CA PHE A 251 37.16 19.80 17.16
C PHE A 251 37.77 20.52 18.35
N ASN A 252 38.27 21.75 18.15
CA ASN A 252 38.84 22.55 19.21
C ASN A 252 37.83 22.87 20.32
N LEU A 253 36.61 23.24 19.93
CA LEU A 253 35.53 23.50 20.89
C LEU A 253 35.20 22.22 21.71
N ALA A 254 35.05 21.09 21.02
CA ALA A 254 34.75 19.81 21.67
C ALA A 254 35.84 19.43 22.71
N GLN A 255 37.13 19.61 22.37
CA GLN A 255 38.23 19.36 23.31
C GLN A 255 38.21 20.33 24.51
N THR A 256 37.92 21.61 24.27
CA THR A 256 37.93 22.63 25.35
C THR A 256 36.76 22.42 26.31
N GLU A 257 35.61 22.07 25.83
CA GLU A 257 34.38 21.92 26.63
C GLU A 257 34.12 20.46 27.10
N GLY A 258 35.00 19.51 26.72
CA GLY A 258 34.84 18.09 27.08
C GLY A 258 33.63 17.43 26.44
N ILE A 259 33.22 17.88 25.24
CA ILE A 259 32.09 17.32 24.51
C ILE A 259 32.56 16.10 23.73
N ASP A 260 31.94 14.96 23.96
CA ASP A 260 32.16 13.75 23.16
C ASP A 260 31.48 13.88 21.80
N LEU A 261 32.26 13.82 20.71
CA LEU A 261 31.82 13.86 19.32
C LEU A 261 32.03 12.52 18.61
N ASP A 262 31.94 11.40 19.34
CA ASP A 262 32.05 10.06 18.75
C ASP A 262 30.78 9.69 17.97
N PHE A 263 30.75 10.14 16.74
CA PHE A 263 29.68 9.78 15.77
C PHE A 263 30.31 9.48 14.41
N PRO A 264 29.70 8.56 13.60
CA PRO A 264 30.23 8.22 12.29
C PRO A 264 30.16 9.40 11.31
N VAL A 265 31.26 9.67 10.63
CA VAL A 265 31.36 10.72 9.62
C VAL A 265 31.53 10.10 8.23
N THR A 266 30.64 10.46 7.30
CA THR A 266 30.83 10.05 5.90
C THR A 266 31.88 10.89 5.21
N LEU A 267 32.96 10.27 4.77
CA LEU A 267 34.04 10.93 4.04
C LEU A 267 33.65 11.11 2.56
N THR A 268 33.48 12.34 2.12
CA THR A 268 33.25 12.65 0.70
C THR A 268 34.48 12.32 -0.14
N GLN A 269 34.32 12.11 -1.44
CA GLN A 269 35.45 11.86 -2.35
C GLN A 269 36.55 12.95 -2.28
N LYS A 270 36.16 14.21 -2.04
CA LYS A 270 37.09 15.32 -1.86
C LYS A 270 37.94 15.10 -0.61
N ILE A 271 37.35 14.80 0.54
CA ILE A 271 38.05 14.54 1.80
C ILE A 271 38.94 13.31 1.66
N GLN A 272 38.47 12.24 1.02
CA GLN A 272 39.29 11.04 0.77
C GLN A 272 40.56 11.35 -0.04
N LYS A 273 40.42 12.20 -1.08
CA LYS A 273 41.57 12.66 -1.87
C LYS A 273 42.54 13.50 -1.08
N GLU A 274 42.06 14.38 -0.20
CA GLU A 274 42.92 15.21 0.66
C GLU A 274 43.67 14.38 1.73
N LEU A 275 43.01 13.34 2.27
CA LEU A 275 43.65 12.41 3.22
C LEU A 275 44.69 11.51 2.54
N GLY A 276 44.48 11.15 1.27
CA GLY A 276 45.42 10.30 0.52
C GLY A 276 45.73 8.98 1.25
N GLN A 277 47.02 8.64 1.39
CA GLN A 277 47.45 7.42 2.07
C GLN A 277 47.15 7.41 3.57
N ASN A 278 46.92 8.56 4.20
CA ASN A 278 46.55 8.62 5.62
C ASN A 278 45.16 8.03 5.91
N LEU A 279 44.34 7.82 4.88
CA LEU A 279 43.04 7.15 5.00
C LEU A 279 43.18 5.72 5.58
N GLU A 280 44.29 5.03 5.30
CA GLU A 280 44.58 3.68 5.80
C GLU A 280 44.84 3.63 7.33
N GLN A 281 45.08 4.77 7.94
CA GLN A 281 45.27 4.88 9.40
C GLN A 281 43.95 5.02 10.16
N LEU A 282 42.83 5.22 9.44
CA LEU A 282 41.51 5.33 10.02
C LEU A 282 40.82 3.95 10.03
N SER A 283 40.13 3.65 11.11
CA SER A 283 39.18 2.53 11.13
C SER A 283 37.98 2.93 10.31
N VAL A 284 37.89 2.44 9.08
CA VAL A 284 36.80 2.78 8.15
C VAL A 284 35.90 1.58 7.88
N ASP A 285 34.60 1.81 7.94
CA ASP A 285 33.59 0.87 7.44
C ASP A 285 33.26 1.24 5.98
N ILE A 286 33.35 0.28 5.06
CA ILE A 286 33.19 0.54 3.64
C ILE A 286 31.95 -0.21 3.12
N ASP A 287 30.88 0.52 2.94
CA ASP A 287 29.67 0.03 2.29
C ASP A 287 29.79 0.18 0.76
N LYS A 288 29.75 -0.94 0.03
CA LYS A 288 29.78 -0.94 -1.44
C LYS A 288 28.43 -1.37 -1.99
N THR A 289 27.75 -0.45 -2.64
CA THR A 289 26.52 -0.73 -3.37
C THR A 289 26.74 -0.56 -4.87
N THR A 290 26.17 -1.46 -5.69
CA THR A 290 26.18 -1.32 -7.15
C THR A 290 24.93 -0.54 -7.56
N ALA A 291 25.12 0.61 -8.19
CA ALA A 291 24.04 1.41 -8.76
C ALA A 291 24.09 1.35 -10.30
N TRP A 292 22.92 1.16 -10.90
CA TRP A 292 22.76 1.19 -12.35
C TRP A 292 22.15 2.52 -12.76
N ARG A 293 22.67 3.11 -13.84
CA ARG A 293 22.15 4.37 -14.39
C ARG A 293 21.85 4.20 -15.88
N LEU A 294 20.63 4.54 -16.27
CA LEU A 294 20.24 4.64 -17.65
C LEU A 294 20.59 6.06 -18.17
N THR A 295 21.43 6.14 -19.20
CA THR A 295 21.79 7.42 -19.84
C THR A 295 21.53 7.33 -21.35
N PRO A 296 20.96 8.36 -21.98
CA PRO A 296 20.87 8.43 -23.44
C PRO A 296 22.25 8.32 -24.08
N LYS A 297 22.36 7.61 -25.17
CA LYS A 297 23.57 7.71 -26.03
C LYS A 297 23.52 9.08 -26.70
N SER A 298 24.66 9.81 -26.71
CA SER A 298 24.83 10.99 -27.56
C SER A 298 24.69 10.54 -29.01
N GLN A 299 23.78 11.16 -29.75
CA GLN A 299 23.85 11.07 -31.21
C GLN A 299 25.10 11.86 -31.62
N ASP A 300 26.16 11.16 -32.00
CA ASP A 300 27.27 11.78 -32.70
C ASP A 300 26.69 12.39 -33.99
N THR A 301 26.55 13.68 -34.00
CA THR A 301 26.37 14.41 -35.26
C THR A 301 27.65 14.18 -36.07
N GLU A 302 27.61 13.21 -36.95
CA GLU A 302 28.59 13.17 -38.06
C GLU A 302 28.47 14.52 -38.77
N THR A 303 29.37 15.42 -38.46
CA THR A 303 29.65 16.58 -39.32
C THR A 303 30.29 16.02 -40.57
N GLU A 304 29.49 15.81 -41.61
CA GLU A 304 30.00 15.71 -42.96
C GLU A 304 30.82 16.98 -43.23
N ASN A 305 32.13 16.84 -43.24
CA ASN A 305 33.02 17.82 -43.79
C ASN A 305 33.02 17.58 -45.31
N ASP A 306 32.35 18.43 -46.10
CA ASP A 306 32.67 18.71 -47.49
C ASP A 306 33.70 19.85 -47.59
#